data_de1d4dcb3daa1b856e86186818984187
#
_entry.id   de1d4dcb3daa1b856e86186818984187
#
_cell.length_a   1.000
_cell.length_b   1.000
_cell.length_c   1.000
_cell.angle_alpha   90.00
_cell.angle_beta   90.00
_cell.angle_gamma   90.00
#
_symmetry.space_group_name_H-M   'P 1'
#
loop_
_entity.id
_entity.type
_entity.pdbx_description
1 polymer ?
#
loop_
_entity_poly.entity_id
_entity_poly.type
_entity_poly.pdbx_seq_one_letter_code
_entity_poly.pdbx_strand_id
1 'polypeptide(L)'
;MNKIIVSGRLTKDGETRTTESGKSVYSGSIAVNRNFKNKDGNYDADFFNFVYWNISEKFNQYLKKGKPVIIEGNLQNRSYDDKDGNKRYVTEIIVERIELTGDSKKEESTETVQELKHTTDYEEDEIVLTDADLPF
;
A
#
# COMPACT_ATOMS: atom_id res chain seq x y z
N MET A 1 5.26 13.95 -17.24
CA MET A 1 4.96 13.74 -15.82
C MET A 1 4.49 12.31 -15.61
N ASN A 2 4.99 11.65 -14.58
CA ASN A 2 4.63 10.26 -14.31
C ASN A 2 4.42 10.13 -12.80
N LYS A 3 3.19 10.12 -12.39
CA LYS A 3 2.87 10.14 -10.96
C LYS A 3 1.60 9.34 -10.73
N ILE A 4 1.62 8.49 -9.71
CA ILE A 4 0.45 7.73 -9.33
C ILE A 4 0.32 7.76 -7.83
N ILE A 5 -0.90 7.84 -7.34
CA ILE A 5 -1.19 7.76 -5.92
C ILE A 5 -2.35 6.77 -5.78
N VAL A 6 -2.15 5.75 -4.96
CA VAL A 6 -3.19 4.76 -4.73
C VAL A 6 -3.35 4.54 -3.24
N SER A 7 -4.56 4.26 -2.84
CA SER A 7 -4.90 3.99 -1.46
C SER A 7 -5.60 2.65 -1.40
N GLY A 8 -5.17 1.79 -0.50
CA GLY A 8 -5.78 0.47 -0.39
C GLY A 8 -5.14 -0.32 0.71
N ARG A 9 -5.20 -1.64 0.59
CA ARG A 9 -4.65 -2.52 1.61
C ARG A 9 -3.65 -3.47 0.98
N LEU A 10 -2.62 -3.79 1.74
CA LEU A 10 -1.63 -4.75 1.29
C LEU A 10 -2.26 -6.13 1.22
N THR A 11 -1.97 -6.86 0.15
CA THR A 11 -2.60 -8.15 -0.08
C THR A 11 -1.85 -9.29 0.59
N LYS A 12 -0.60 -9.05 0.94
CA LYS A 12 0.24 -10.08 1.55
C LYS A 12 1.40 -9.39 2.24
N ASP A 13 2.10 -10.14 3.06
CA ASP A 13 3.37 -9.67 3.57
C ASP A 13 4.31 -9.68 2.38
N GLY A 14 5.00 -8.58 2.16
CA GLY A 14 5.87 -8.49 1.01
C GLY A 14 7.21 -9.17 1.24
N GLU A 15 8.03 -9.15 0.22
CA GLU A 15 9.35 -9.75 0.27
C GLU A 15 10.41 -8.69 0.18
N THR A 16 11.43 -8.81 1.01
CA THR A 16 12.57 -7.93 0.95
C THR A 16 13.77 -8.70 0.42
N ARG A 17 14.45 -8.12 -0.55
CA ARG A 17 15.65 -8.71 -1.11
C ARG A 17 16.76 -7.70 -1.06
N THR A 18 17.98 -8.21 -1.00
CA THR A 18 19.15 -7.35 -1.04
C THR A 18 19.84 -7.56 -2.38
N THR A 19 20.10 -6.46 -3.07
CA THR A 19 20.78 -6.54 -4.37
C THR A 19 22.27 -6.74 -4.16
N GLU A 20 22.97 -7.00 -5.25
CA GLU A 20 24.41 -7.20 -5.19
C GLU A 20 25.12 -5.97 -4.67
N SER A 21 24.58 -4.81 -4.94
CA SER A 21 25.19 -3.57 -4.46
C SER A 21 24.83 -3.24 -3.02
N GLY A 22 24.09 -4.12 -2.36
CA GLY A 22 23.77 -3.92 -0.96
C GLY A 22 22.50 -3.15 -0.69
N LYS A 23 21.72 -2.83 -1.70
CA LYS A 23 20.49 -2.10 -1.51
C LYS A 23 19.34 -3.06 -1.21
N SER A 24 18.44 -2.65 -0.36
CA SER A 24 17.28 -3.46 -0.07
C SER A 24 16.11 -3.04 -0.96
N VAL A 25 15.35 -4.04 -1.39
CA VAL A 25 14.19 -3.83 -2.27
C VAL A 25 13.02 -4.59 -1.68
N TYR A 26 11.93 -3.90 -1.46
CA TYR A 26 10.72 -4.53 -0.95
C TYR A 26 9.72 -4.62 -2.09
N SER A 27 9.14 -5.80 -2.27
CA SER A 27 8.14 -6.03 -3.31
C SER A 27 6.84 -6.42 -2.65
N GLY A 28 5.76 -5.80 -3.05
CA GLY A 28 4.46 -6.10 -2.48
C GLY A 28 3.35 -5.86 -3.48
N SER A 29 2.14 -5.98 -2.99
CA SER A 29 0.96 -5.79 -3.82
C SER A 29 -0.10 -5.08 -3.00
N ILE A 30 -0.82 -4.17 -3.64
CA ILE A 30 -1.86 -3.42 -2.98
C ILE A 30 -3.18 -3.66 -3.70
N ALA A 31 -4.25 -3.84 -2.94
CA ALA A 31 -5.59 -4.01 -3.47
C ALA A 31 -6.32 -2.68 -3.33
N VAL A 32 -6.84 -2.19 -4.44
CA VAL A 32 -7.54 -0.91 -4.49
C VAL A 32 -8.96 -1.17 -4.97
N ASN A 33 -9.94 -0.85 -4.15
CA ASN A 33 -11.32 -1.06 -4.51
C ASN A 33 -11.77 -0.04 -5.55
N ARG A 34 -12.58 -0.51 -6.48
CA ARG A 34 -13.19 0.39 -7.44
C ARG A 34 -14.30 1.17 -6.75
N ASN A 35 -14.64 2.31 -7.32
CA ASN A 35 -15.60 3.20 -6.69
C ASN A 35 -17.05 2.84 -6.98
N PHE A 36 -17.30 1.81 -7.77
CA PHE A 36 -18.66 1.45 -8.13
C PHE A 36 -18.87 -0.04 -7.96
N LYS A 37 -20.11 -0.42 -7.82
CA LYS A 37 -20.45 -1.82 -7.62
C LYS A 37 -20.57 -2.54 -8.96
N ASN A 38 -20.23 -3.82 -8.94
CA ASN A 38 -20.40 -4.65 -10.12
C ASN A 38 -21.85 -5.14 -10.20
N LYS A 39 -22.11 -6.04 -11.13
CA LYS A 39 -23.47 -6.53 -11.34
C LYS A 39 -24.03 -7.24 -10.13
N ASP A 40 -23.20 -7.83 -9.34
CA ASP A 40 -23.63 -8.57 -8.17
C ASP A 40 -23.75 -7.72 -6.92
N GLY A 41 -23.54 -6.42 -7.06
CA GLY A 41 -23.63 -5.53 -5.92
C GLY A 41 -22.37 -5.44 -5.09
N ASN A 42 -21.28 -6.01 -5.55
CA ASN A 42 -20.00 -6.01 -4.83
C ASN A 42 -19.03 -5.07 -5.48
N TYR A 43 -18.05 -4.61 -4.70
CA TYR A 43 -16.98 -3.77 -5.21
C TYR A 43 -15.83 -4.66 -5.67
N ASP A 44 -15.43 -4.49 -6.92
CA ASP A 44 -14.25 -5.18 -7.40
C ASP A 44 -13.00 -4.46 -6.93
N ALA A 45 -11.91 -5.18 -6.87
CA ALA A 45 -10.64 -4.60 -6.50
C ALA A 45 -9.64 -4.82 -7.61
N ASP A 46 -8.80 -3.84 -7.81
CA ASP A 46 -7.67 -3.98 -8.73
C ASP A 46 -6.42 -4.21 -7.89
N PHE A 47 -5.52 -5.03 -8.39
CA PHE A 47 -4.32 -5.38 -7.66
C PHE A 47 -3.12 -4.85 -8.41
N PHE A 48 -2.28 -4.11 -7.73
CA PHE A 48 -1.09 -3.51 -8.34
C PHE A 48 0.15 -3.95 -7.59
N ASN A 49 1.17 -4.30 -8.34
CA ASN A 49 2.46 -4.64 -7.73
C ASN A 49 3.29 -3.38 -7.58
N PHE A 50 4.06 -3.32 -6.52
CA PHE A 50 4.91 -2.17 -6.27
C PHE A 50 6.28 -2.62 -5.76
N VAL A 51 7.25 -1.75 -5.94
CA VAL A 51 8.62 -1.98 -5.51
C VAL A 51 9.08 -0.76 -4.74
N TYR A 52 9.65 -0.99 -3.57
CA TYR A 52 10.10 0.10 -2.72
C TYR A 52 11.59 -0.10 -2.44
N TRP A 53 12.41 0.79 -2.96
CA TRP A 53 13.86 0.70 -2.81
C TRP A 53 14.30 1.33 -1.50
N ASN A 54 15.34 0.76 -0.91
CA ASN A 54 15.96 1.30 0.30
C ASN A 54 15.02 1.39 1.50
N ILE A 55 14.14 0.41 1.61
CA ILE A 55 13.23 0.39 2.74
C ILE A 55 14.02 0.06 4.00
N SER A 56 13.68 0.72 5.12
CA SER A 56 14.32 0.42 6.38
C SER A 56 13.68 -0.82 6.99
N GLU A 57 14.46 -1.59 7.74
CA GLU A 57 13.92 -2.75 8.40
C GLU A 57 12.82 -2.39 9.36
N LYS A 58 12.96 -1.27 10.02
CA LYS A 58 11.96 -0.85 10.97
C LYS A 58 10.63 -0.58 10.30
N PHE A 59 10.66 0.08 9.15
CA PHE A 59 9.42 0.36 8.44
C PHE A 59 8.84 -0.90 7.81
N ASN A 60 9.72 -1.78 7.36
CA ASN A 60 9.30 -3.01 6.72
C ASN A 60 8.39 -3.85 7.62
N GLN A 61 8.65 -3.85 8.90
CA GLN A 61 7.87 -4.70 9.80
C GLN A 61 6.42 -4.23 9.95
N TYR A 62 6.11 -3.02 9.52
CA TYR A 62 4.74 -2.55 9.57
C TYR A 62 3.96 -2.88 8.30
N LEU A 63 4.62 -3.36 7.25
CA LEU A 63 3.97 -3.61 5.97
C LEU A 63 3.49 -5.04 5.91
N LYS A 64 2.38 -5.31 6.59
CA LYS A 64 1.83 -6.65 6.69
C LYS A 64 0.53 -6.75 5.93
N LYS A 65 0.13 -7.99 5.66
CA LYS A 65 -1.11 -8.25 4.95
C LYS A 65 -2.28 -7.53 5.61
N GLY A 66 -3.08 -6.87 4.81
CA GLY A 66 -4.27 -6.18 5.30
C GLY A 66 -4.03 -4.76 5.79
N LYS A 67 -2.79 -4.33 5.87
CA LYS A 67 -2.49 -2.99 6.37
C LYS A 67 -2.96 -1.94 5.38
N PRO A 68 -3.74 -0.96 5.81
CA PRO A 68 -4.15 0.12 4.91
C PRO A 68 -3.00 1.09 4.72
N VAL A 69 -2.73 1.44 3.46
CA VAL A 69 -1.62 2.32 3.12
C VAL A 69 -2.00 3.22 1.96
N ILE A 70 -1.27 4.30 1.84
CA ILE A 70 -1.33 5.16 0.66
C ILE A 70 0.05 5.12 0.04
N ILE A 71 0.12 4.79 -1.24
CA ILE A 71 1.37 4.69 -1.97
C ILE A 71 1.44 5.79 -3.00
N GLU A 72 2.53 6.51 -3.01
CA GLU A 72 2.79 7.54 -3.99
C GLU A 72 4.05 7.16 -4.75
N GLY A 73 4.02 7.24 -6.07
CA GLY A 73 5.19 6.90 -6.84
C GLY A 73 4.96 7.14 -8.32
N ASN A 74 5.65 6.36 -9.14
CA ASN A 74 5.50 6.46 -10.58
C ASN A 74 5.35 5.06 -11.15
N LEU A 75 4.84 4.98 -12.37
CA LEU A 75 4.67 3.70 -13.05
C LEU A 75 5.89 3.42 -13.90
N GLN A 76 6.29 2.17 -13.94
CA GLN A 76 7.43 1.79 -14.74
C GLN A 76 7.17 0.43 -15.36
N ASN A 77 7.55 0.30 -16.61
CA ASN A 77 7.46 -0.98 -17.31
C ASN A 77 8.83 -1.63 -17.30
N ARG A 78 8.82 -2.94 -17.21
CA ARG A 78 10.04 -3.70 -17.42
C ARG A 78 9.68 -4.99 -18.11
N SER A 79 10.67 -5.63 -18.70
CA SER A 79 10.46 -6.91 -19.35
C SER A 79 11.43 -7.92 -18.79
N TYR A 80 11.03 -9.17 -18.87
CA TYR A 80 11.89 -10.27 -18.45
C TYR A 80 11.52 -11.49 -19.27
N ASP A 81 12.43 -12.46 -19.34
CA ASP A 81 12.17 -13.69 -20.05
C ASP A 81 11.69 -14.72 -19.05
N ASP A 82 10.60 -15.41 -19.41
CA ASP A 82 10.07 -16.41 -18.51
C ASP A 82 10.81 -17.74 -18.76
N LYS A 83 10.34 -18.79 -18.11
CA LYS A 83 11.01 -20.08 -18.20
C LYS A 83 11.02 -20.66 -19.61
N ASP A 84 10.03 -20.30 -20.39
CA ASP A 84 9.90 -20.80 -21.75
C ASP A 84 10.61 -19.93 -22.75
N GLY A 85 11.30 -18.91 -22.30
CA GLY A 85 12.01 -18.01 -23.21
C GLY A 85 11.14 -16.94 -23.80
N ASN A 86 9.90 -16.82 -23.37
CA ASN A 86 8.99 -15.81 -23.90
C ASN A 86 9.19 -14.51 -23.13
N LYS A 87 9.17 -13.40 -23.87
CA LYS A 87 9.32 -12.11 -23.24
C LYS A 87 8.02 -11.70 -22.55
N ARG A 88 8.13 -11.32 -21.30
CA ARG A 88 6.98 -10.87 -20.52
C ARG A 88 7.19 -9.43 -20.12
N TYR A 89 6.09 -8.71 -20.04
CA TYR A 89 6.11 -7.29 -19.68
C TYR A 89 5.31 -7.09 -18.40
N VAL A 90 5.80 -6.25 -17.53
CA VAL A 90 5.10 -5.97 -16.30
C VAL A 90 5.16 -4.48 -16.06
N THR A 91 4.04 -3.93 -15.57
CA THR A 91 3.96 -2.54 -15.17
C THR A 91 3.81 -2.55 -13.65
N GLU A 92 4.66 -1.80 -12.98
CA GLU A 92 4.62 -1.78 -11.53
C GLU A 92 4.82 -0.37 -11.02
N ILE A 93 4.48 -0.15 -9.77
CA ILE A 93 4.63 1.14 -9.14
C ILE A 93 6.00 1.18 -8.48
N ILE A 94 6.79 2.18 -8.83
CA ILE A 94 8.05 2.42 -8.13
C ILE A 94 7.71 3.43 -7.05
N VAL A 95 7.81 3.00 -5.81
CA VAL A 95 7.32 3.77 -4.69
C VAL A 95 8.28 4.90 -4.33
N GLU A 96 7.74 6.08 -4.18
CA GLU A 96 8.49 7.21 -3.65
C GLU A 96 8.18 7.39 -2.18
N ARG A 97 6.96 7.08 -1.77
CA ARG A 97 6.56 7.26 -0.39
C ARG A 97 5.37 6.36 -0.08
N ILE A 98 5.38 5.76 1.10
CA ILE A 98 4.23 5.00 1.62
C ILE A 98 3.84 5.62 2.94
N GLU A 99 2.55 5.88 3.08
CA GLU A 99 2.01 6.33 4.35
C GLU A 99 1.11 5.25 4.92
N LEU A 100 1.32 4.95 6.18
CA LEU A 100 0.45 4.01 6.88
C LEU A 100 -0.75 4.78 7.35
N THR A 101 -1.94 4.30 6.99
CA THR A 101 -3.14 4.97 7.42
C THR A 101 -3.78 4.15 8.51
N GLY A 102 -4.62 4.67 9.17
CA GLY A 102 -5.25 4.06 9.97
C GLY A 102 -5.40 3.02 10.64
N ASP A 103 -6.10 2.76 11.26
CA ASP A 103 -6.76 2.10 11.93
C ASP A 103 -6.40 0.82 12.30
N SER A 104 -5.85 0.43 12.15
CA SER A 104 -5.61 -0.72 12.47
C SER A 104 -5.43 -1.08 13.68
N LYS A 105 -5.38 -0.96 14.10
CA LYS A 105 -5.34 -1.38 15.06
C LYS A 105 -6.13 -1.23 15.86
N LYS A 106 -6.91 -1.06 15.70
CA LYS A 106 -7.73 -0.80 16.44
C LYS A 106 -7.87 -1.59 17.53
N GLU A 107 -7.72 -2.66 17.52
CA GLU A 107 -7.96 -3.40 18.59
C GLU A 107 -7.02 -3.18 19.66
N GLU A 108 -5.82 -3.39 19.44
CA GLU A 108 -4.94 -3.25 20.52
C GLU A 108 -4.73 -1.84 20.79
N SER A 109 -5.00 -1.05 19.87
CA SER A 109 -4.76 0.32 20.10
C SER A 109 -5.92 1.00 20.71
N THR A 110 -6.95 0.29 21.00
CA THR A 110 -8.09 0.93 21.52
C THR A 110 -7.81 1.77 22.71
N GLU A 111 -7.06 1.25 23.60
CA GLU A 111 -6.83 2.03 24.75
C GLU A 111 -6.02 3.22 24.45
N THR A 112 -5.08 3.13 23.57
CA THR A 112 -4.35 4.30 23.29
C THR A 112 -5.18 5.30 22.60
N VAL A 113 -6.10 4.87 21.81
CA VAL A 113 -6.86 5.80 21.11
C VAL A 113 -7.60 6.71 21.97
N GLN A 114 -8.16 6.26 23.03
CA GLN A 114 -8.92 7.14 23.75
C GLN A 114 -8.13 8.18 24.35
N GLU A 115 -6.94 7.99 24.66
CA GLU A 115 -6.33 9.11 25.19
C GLU A 115 -6.03 10.08 24.16
N LEU A 116 -5.91 9.74 22.99
CA LEU A 116 -5.66 10.70 22.07
C LEU A 116 -6.75 11.41 21.63
N LYS A 117 -7.75 11.28 21.66
CA LYS A 117 -8.86 11.89 21.09
C LYS A 117 -9.29 12.97 21.55
N HIS A 118 -8.86 13.18 21.97
CA HIS A 118 -9.11 14.01 22.13
C HIS A 118 -8.56 14.83 21.67
N THR A 119 -8.03 14.88 21.31
CA THR A 119 -7.51 15.42 20.58
C THR A 119 -7.76 15.75 19.51
N THR A 120 -7.96 15.48 19.32
CA THR A 120 -8.36 15.45 18.35
C THR A 120 -8.81 15.70 17.47
N ASP A 121 -8.87 15.75 17.58
CA ASP A 121 -9.37 15.41 16.73
C ASP A 121 -9.42 15.78 15.61
N TYR A 122 -9.17 15.84 15.63
CA TYR A 122 -9.32 15.57 14.77
C TYR A 122 -9.23 15.63 13.96
N GLU A 123 -8.99 15.61 14.07
CA GLU A 123 -9.16 15.06 13.64
C GLU A 123 -9.35 14.90 12.90
N GLU A 124 -9.26 14.98 13.04
CA GLU A 124 -9.60 14.34 12.60
C GLU A 124 -9.76 14.33 11.83
N ASP A 125 -9.65 14.70 12.08
CA ASP A 125 -9.95 14.24 11.53
C ASP A 125 -9.90 14.25 10.71
N GLU A 126 -9.67 14.32 10.92
CA GLU A 126 -9.70 13.85 10.48
C GLU A 126 -9.73 13.51 9.84
N ILE A 127 -9.66 13.69 10.01
CA ILE A 127 -9.78 12.98 9.55
C ILE A 127 -10.11 12.57 8.98
N VAL A 128 -10.06 12.60 9.20
CA VAL A 128 -10.42 11.76 8.84
C VAL A 128 -10.71 11.28 8.02
N LEU A 129 -10.62 11.17 8.01
CA LEU A 129 -10.93 10.40 7.44
C LEU A 129 -11.11 9.71 7.08
N THR A 130 -11.06 9.50 7.20
CA THR A 130 -11.25 8.53 6.86
C THR A 130 -11.57 7.81 6.21
N ASP A 131 -11.43 7.65 6.53
CA ASP A 131 -11.72 6.71 6.00
C ASP A 131 -12.35 6.47 5.34
N ALA A 132 -12.49 6.75 5.73
CA ALA A 132 -13.02 6.29 5.14
C ALA A 132 -13.39 6.81 4.46
N ASP A 133 -13.05 7.11 4.88
CA ASP A 133 -13.20 7.26 4.25
C ASP A 133 -12.93 7.71 3.36
N LEU A 134 -12.27 7.82 3.32
CA LEU A 134 -11.97 7.81 2.59
C LEU A 134 -12.03 7.91 1.70
N PRO A 135 -12.01 8.17 1.36
CA PRO A 135 -12.04 7.92 0.46
C PRO A 135 -12.09 7.82 -0.22
N PHE A 136 -11.91 7.80 -0.02
CA PHE A 136 -11.74 7.15 -0.71
C PHE A 136 -12.09 6.85 -0.98
#